data_bd8bc9c6d8aa5b8a235c237c2622e9ae
#
_entry.id   bd8bc9c6d8aa5b8a235c237c2622e9ae
#
_cell.length_a   1.000
_cell.length_b   1.000
_cell.length_c   1.000
_cell.angle_alpha   90.00
_cell.angle_beta   90.00
_cell.angle_gamma   90.00
#
_symmetry.space_group_name_H-M   'P 1'
#
loop_
_entity.id
_entity.type
_entity.pdbx_description
1 polymer ?
#
loop_
_entity_poly.entity_id
_entity_poly.type
_entity_poly.pdbx_seq_one_letter_code
_entity_poly.pdbx_strand_id
1 'polypeptide(L)'
;TLDELYNDDFKKFLEYNIQDTRLLDMLDKKLDFISLANSIAHSSCVLIQTTMGAVAVTDQNVLMESHSRNMVCPDKKRDHDESAVRAAGGWVATPRKGFHRWIASTDMKSLYPSVIRTLNMSPEMIVGQIRLDRTNQAIADWEAKGGKHTFASWWNDRFNVLEMEDFYNEDIGNKLTLDMEDGQTFEVTGKELHELIFESGQPWCISANGTIFKTDTDGVVPALLTRWYSERKVLQAIMTNYQDIEDNAKIEGIKMPDNLFTNADISDVESKANPYHDAEAYKPKKLKELIAEGHKKRVVQYMNQHNLMVKDDKVIHRDQKDLKRIVGFWDKRQLVKKINLNSAYGALLNAGSRFFDQRLGQSTTLTGRTITKHMAAKTNEMMTGIYDHYGDAIVYGDTDSCYFSAYPILKEEIAKGDIIWTKESIIDTYNELAKAVSNTFPEFLLNKLNVPVKRS
;
A
#
# COMPACT_ATOMS: atom_id res chain seq x y z
N THR A 1 38.04 27.82 3.05
CA THR A 1 37.77 26.87 1.95
C THR A 1 38.65 25.62 2.10
N LEU A 2 38.39 24.54 1.39
CA LEU A 2 39.24 23.34 1.38
C LEU A 2 40.62 23.64 0.78
N ASP A 3 40.70 24.56 -0.18
CA ASP A 3 41.98 25.00 -0.78
C ASP A 3 42.82 25.78 0.19
N GLU A 4 42.23 26.66 1.01
CA GLU A 4 42.95 27.34 2.11
C GLU A 4 43.46 26.32 3.12
N LEU A 5 42.62 25.38 3.54
CA LEU A 5 43.01 24.34 4.50
C LEU A 5 44.16 23.46 3.96
N TYR A 6 44.12 23.15 2.65
CA TYR A 6 45.19 22.39 2.00
C TYR A 6 46.54 23.14 2.04
N ASN A 7 46.49 24.47 1.80
CA ASN A 7 47.73 25.28 1.77
C ASN A 7 48.23 25.67 3.17
N ASP A 8 47.29 25.96 4.09
CA ASP A 8 47.64 26.55 5.40
C ASP A 8 47.86 25.47 6.48
N ASP A 9 47.10 24.35 6.43
CA ASP A 9 47.21 23.25 7.40
C ASP A 9 46.92 21.89 6.72
N PHE A 10 47.90 21.42 5.98
CA PHE A 10 47.82 20.16 5.25
C PHE A 10 47.52 18.94 6.16
N LYS A 11 48.00 18.97 7.40
CA LYS A 11 47.70 17.89 8.36
C LYS A 11 46.23 17.84 8.69
N LYS A 12 45.60 18.96 8.97
CA LYS A 12 44.19 19.07 9.26
C LYS A 12 43.33 18.74 8.03
N PHE A 13 43.79 19.09 6.83
CA PHE A 13 43.17 18.66 5.58
C PHE A 13 43.15 17.13 5.43
N LEU A 14 44.24 16.45 5.74
CA LEU A 14 44.32 14.99 5.73
C LEU A 14 43.39 14.36 6.78
N GLU A 15 43.38 14.90 8.00
CA GLU A 15 42.50 14.44 9.08
C GLU A 15 41.01 14.58 8.69
N TYR A 16 40.65 15.70 8.05
CA TYR A 16 39.33 15.94 7.54
C TYR A 16 38.93 14.91 6.46
N ASN A 17 39.81 14.68 5.47
CA ASN A 17 39.55 13.71 4.39
C ASN A 17 39.43 12.27 4.92
N ILE A 18 40.26 11.88 5.88
CA ILE A 18 40.16 10.58 6.56
C ILE A 18 38.81 10.47 7.28
N GLN A 19 38.38 11.54 7.95
CA GLN A 19 37.09 11.55 8.65
C GLN A 19 35.93 11.42 7.69
N ASP A 20 35.91 12.11 6.55
CA ASP A 20 34.89 12.00 5.52
C ASP A 20 34.79 10.56 5.00
N THR A 21 35.92 9.93 4.71
CA THR A 21 35.95 8.52 4.26
C THR A 21 35.39 7.56 5.33
N ARG A 22 35.76 7.78 6.61
CA ARG A 22 35.23 6.99 7.74
C ARG A 22 33.72 7.18 7.92
N LEU A 23 33.21 8.40 7.72
CA LEU A 23 31.79 8.69 7.82
C LEU A 23 30.98 7.91 6.76
N LEU A 24 31.48 7.76 5.54
CA LEU A 24 30.84 6.94 4.50
C LEU A 24 30.73 5.47 4.94
N ASP A 25 31.83 4.88 5.46
CA ASP A 25 31.80 3.52 5.98
C ASP A 25 30.84 3.36 7.16
N MET A 26 30.82 4.33 8.09
CA MET A 26 29.90 4.33 9.22
C MET A 26 28.44 4.47 8.79
N LEU A 27 28.16 5.30 7.78
CA LEU A 27 26.82 5.48 7.22
C LEU A 27 26.35 4.20 6.56
N ASP A 28 27.20 3.55 5.75
CA ASP A 28 26.81 2.29 5.11
C ASP A 28 26.58 1.17 6.14
N LYS A 29 27.45 1.05 7.14
CA LYS A 29 27.26 0.08 8.26
C LYS A 29 25.96 0.31 9.03
N LYS A 30 25.50 1.55 9.15
CA LYS A 30 24.25 1.90 9.86
C LYS A 30 23.01 1.76 8.99
N LEU A 31 23.07 2.17 7.74
CA LEU A 31 21.94 2.29 6.82
C LEU A 31 21.87 1.12 5.84
N ASP A 32 23.00 0.45 5.58
CA ASP A 32 23.14 -0.74 4.72
C ASP A 32 22.62 -0.51 3.29
N PHE A 33 22.90 0.67 2.72
CA PHE A 33 22.42 1.08 1.40
C PHE A 33 23.02 0.27 0.26
N ILE A 34 24.29 -0.13 0.36
CA ILE A 34 24.94 -0.95 -0.68
C ILE A 34 24.24 -2.30 -0.81
N SER A 35 23.93 -2.93 0.31
CA SER A 35 23.20 -4.20 0.32
C SER A 35 21.76 -4.05 -0.19
N LEU A 36 21.08 -2.94 0.14
CA LEU A 36 19.75 -2.61 -0.39
C LEU A 36 19.80 -2.40 -1.90
N ALA A 37 20.76 -1.59 -2.40
CA ALA A 37 20.94 -1.35 -3.83
C ALA A 37 21.22 -2.65 -4.59
N ASN A 38 22.09 -3.50 -4.05
CA ASN A 38 22.37 -4.83 -4.61
C ASN A 38 21.09 -5.70 -4.67
N SER A 39 20.27 -5.68 -3.63
CA SER A 39 19.02 -6.42 -3.59
C SER A 39 17.99 -5.89 -4.61
N ILE A 40 17.92 -4.58 -4.84
CA ILE A 40 17.10 -3.96 -5.88
C ILE A 40 17.62 -4.38 -7.27
N ALA A 41 18.94 -4.28 -7.51
CA ALA A 41 19.56 -4.63 -8.76
C ALA A 41 19.24 -6.08 -9.17
N HIS A 42 19.40 -7.03 -8.25
CA HIS A 42 19.07 -8.44 -8.48
C HIS A 42 17.56 -8.67 -8.71
N SER A 43 16.71 -8.06 -7.87
CA SER A 43 15.26 -8.23 -7.95
C SER A 43 14.66 -7.68 -9.24
N SER A 44 15.29 -6.66 -9.83
CA SER A 44 14.78 -5.91 -11.00
C SER A 44 15.62 -6.10 -12.26
N CYS A 45 16.66 -6.94 -12.20
CA CYS A 45 17.59 -7.20 -13.31
C CYS A 45 18.16 -5.91 -13.92
N VAL A 46 18.64 -5.00 -13.07
CA VAL A 46 19.27 -3.74 -13.48
C VAL A 46 20.70 -3.66 -12.96
N LEU A 47 21.48 -2.75 -13.54
CA LEU A 47 22.82 -2.42 -12.99
C LEU A 47 22.67 -1.70 -11.65
N ILE A 48 23.66 -1.84 -10.78
CA ILE A 48 23.61 -1.23 -9.45
C ILE A 48 23.49 0.31 -9.52
N GLN A 49 24.12 0.95 -10.50
CA GLN A 49 23.98 2.40 -10.73
C GLN A 49 22.54 2.80 -11.08
N THR A 50 21.79 1.92 -11.75
CA THR A 50 20.40 2.17 -12.14
C THR A 50 19.45 2.19 -10.95
N THR A 51 19.84 1.53 -9.84
CA THR A 51 19.00 1.43 -8.64
C THR A 51 18.71 2.78 -7.97
N MET A 52 19.50 3.80 -8.25
CA MET A 52 19.27 5.17 -7.79
C MET A 52 18.10 5.86 -8.50
N GLY A 53 17.65 5.33 -9.64
CA GLY A 53 16.54 5.87 -10.43
C GLY A 53 15.29 4.99 -10.34
N ALA A 54 14.34 5.32 -9.46
CA ALA A 54 13.12 4.55 -9.25
C ALA A 54 12.30 4.36 -10.54
N VAL A 55 12.29 5.36 -11.42
CA VAL A 55 11.61 5.29 -12.74
C VAL A 55 12.26 4.23 -13.62
N ALA A 56 13.59 4.24 -13.75
CA ALA A 56 14.31 3.28 -14.58
C ALA A 56 14.16 1.83 -14.04
N VAL A 57 14.17 1.66 -12.72
CA VAL A 57 13.90 0.36 -12.09
C VAL A 57 12.49 -0.13 -12.40
N THR A 58 11.49 0.75 -12.30
CA THR A 58 10.10 0.41 -12.60
C THR A 58 9.91 0.10 -14.07
N ASP A 59 10.46 0.91 -14.98
CA ASP A 59 10.42 0.66 -16.42
C ASP A 59 10.97 -0.74 -16.75
N GLN A 60 12.12 -1.10 -16.19
CA GLN A 60 12.72 -2.43 -16.41
C GLN A 60 11.81 -3.56 -15.92
N ASN A 61 11.20 -3.41 -14.74
CA ASN A 61 10.30 -4.43 -14.22
C ASN A 61 9.04 -4.60 -15.10
N VAL A 62 8.46 -3.49 -15.60
CA VAL A 62 7.31 -3.55 -16.52
C VAL A 62 7.73 -4.18 -17.86
N LEU A 63 8.92 -3.84 -18.39
CA LEU A 63 9.47 -4.48 -19.58
C LEU A 63 9.61 -6.00 -19.40
N MET A 64 10.13 -6.47 -18.27
CA MET A 64 10.26 -7.90 -17.99
C MET A 64 8.91 -8.60 -17.93
N GLU A 65 7.91 -7.98 -17.29
CA GLU A 65 6.55 -8.49 -17.24
C GLU A 65 5.91 -8.56 -18.62
N SER A 66 6.05 -7.50 -19.42
CA SER A 66 5.56 -7.46 -20.82
C SER A 66 6.21 -8.54 -21.68
N HIS A 67 7.54 -8.70 -21.58
CA HIS A 67 8.28 -9.74 -22.31
C HIS A 67 7.81 -11.14 -21.92
N SER A 68 7.54 -11.39 -20.63
CA SER A 68 7.03 -12.70 -20.18
C SER A 68 5.65 -13.03 -20.77
N ARG A 69 4.92 -12.02 -21.26
CA ARG A 69 3.62 -12.13 -21.92
C ARG A 69 3.69 -12.05 -23.44
N ASN A 70 4.89 -12.05 -24.01
CA ASN A 70 5.13 -11.84 -25.45
C ASN A 70 4.56 -10.51 -25.98
N MET A 71 4.56 -9.47 -25.15
CA MET A 71 4.11 -8.13 -25.51
C MET A 71 5.29 -7.25 -25.88
N VAL A 72 5.12 -6.42 -26.91
CA VAL A 72 6.08 -5.40 -27.33
C VAL A 72 5.74 -4.09 -26.62
N CYS A 73 6.73 -3.47 -26.00
CA CYS A 73 6.56 -2.19 -25.34
C CYS A 73 6.92 -1.03 -26.29
N PRO A 74 6.30 0.15 -26.08
CA PRO A 74 6.62 1.34 -26.87
C PRO A 74 8.05 1.82 -26.60
N ASP A 75 8.61 2.57 -27.53
CA ASP A 75 9.87 3.26 -27.33
C ASP A 75 9.74 4.38 -26.29
N LYS A 76 10.86 4.69 -25.64
CA LYS A 76 10.89 5.81 -24.71
C LYS A 76 10.76 7.13 -25.47
N LYS A 77 9.76 7.94 -25.11
CA LYS A 77 9.59 9.28 -25.70
C LYS A 77 10.81 10.14 -25.36
N ARG A 78 11.35 10.84 -26.33
CA ARG A 78 12.52 11.73 -26.17
C ARG A 78 12.10 13.16 -25.86
N ASP A 79 10.97 13.60 -26.41
CA ASP A 79 10.41 14.92 -26.17
C ASP A 79 9.32 14.82 -25.12
N HIS A 80 9.50 15.56 -24.05
CA HIS A 80 8.53 15.66 -22.95
C HIS A 80 7.79 16.98 -23.10
N ASP A 81 6.48 16.91 -23.20
CA ASP A 81 5.64 18.10 -23.12
C ASP A 81 5.63 18.57 -21.65
N GLU A 82 6.37 19.65 -21.37
CA GLU A 82 6.43 20.25 -20.05
C GLU A 82 5.09 20.92 -19.64
N SER A 83 4.16 21.09 -20.58
CA SER A 83 2.83 21.65 -20.33
C SER A 83 1.87 20.65 -19.67
N ALA A 84 2.31 19.41 -19.41
CA ALA A 84 1.48 18.40 -18.79
C ALA A 84 0.91 18.89 -17.45
N VAL A 85 -0.41 18.93 -17.35
CA VAL A 85 -1.14 19.33 -16.15
C VAL A 85 -0.72 18.44 -14.98
N ARG A 86 -0.32 19.03 -13.86
CA ARG A 86 0.06 18.26 -12.67
C ARG A 86 -1.14 17.48 -12.16
N ALA A 87 -0.95 16.19 -11.92
CA ALA A 87 -1.97 15.37 -11.29
C ALA A 87 -2.34 15.92 -9.90
N ALA A 88 -3.63 15.94 -9.59
CA ALA A 88 -4.08 16.31 -8.26
C ALA A 88 -3.53 15.34 -7.21
N GLY A 89 -3.06 15.84 -6.07
CA GLY A 89 -2.53 15.02 -4.97
C GLY A 89 -3.60 14.23 -4.21
N GLY A 90 -3.21 13.54 -3.15
CA GLY A 90 -4.11 12.85 -2.24
C GLY A 90 -5.08 13.81 -1.53
N TRP A 91 -6.15 13.27 -0.96
CA TRP A 91 -7.05 14.05 -0.10
C TRP A 91 -6.43 14.25 1.27
N VAL A 92 -6.42 15.50 1.73
CA VAL A 92 -6.01 15.86 3.09
C VAL A 92 -7.12 16.68 3.71
N ALA A 93 -7.71 16.16 4.79
CA ALA A 93 -8.74 16.86 5.53
C ALA A 93 -8.13 18.00 6.38
N THR A 94 -8.85 19.09 6.54
CA THR A 94 -8.49 20.11 7.53
C THR A 94 -8.65 19.50 8.93
N PRO A 95 -7.58 19.45 9.75
CA PRO A 95 -7.67 18.86 11.07
C PRO A 95 -8.59 19.67 11.99
N ARG A 96 -9.43 18.97 12.77
CA ARG A 96 -10.21 19.60 13.82
C ARG A 96 -9.29 20.09 14.93
N LYS A 97 -9.30 21.38 15.17
CA LYS A 97 -8.51 22.01 16.25
C LYS A 97 -9.06 21.64 17.62
N GLY A 98 -8.16 21.38 18.57
CA GLY A 98 -8.52 21.12 19.95
C GLY A 98 -7.86 19.87 20.51
N PHE A 99 -8.26 19.52 21.72
CA PHE A 99 -7.84 18.29 22.40
C PHE A 99 -8.87 17.18 22.15
N HIS A 100 -8.44 16.10 21.55
CA HIS A 100 -9.27 14.95 21.21
C HIS A 100 -8.87 13.75 22.06
N ARG A 101 -9.84 13.05 22.63
CA ARG A 101 -9.65 11.84 23.44
C ARG A 101 -9.98 10.60 22.64
N TRP A 102 -9.30 9.51 22.94
CA TRP A 102 -9.59 8.19 22.39
C TRP A 102 -9.63 8.15 20.87
N ILE A 103 -8.58 8.70 20.27
CA ILE A 103 -8.43 8.70 18.80
C ILE A 103 -7.95 7.33 18.35
N ALA A 104 -8.56 6.80 17.29
CA ALA A 104 -8.04 5.72 16.49
C ALA A 104 -7.70 6.20 15.09
N SER A 105 -6.87 5.43 14.42
CA SER A 105 -6.54 5.61 13.00
C SER A 105 -6.81 4.33 12.24
N THR A 106 -7.53 4.45 11.14
CA THR A 106 -7.59 3.43 10.09
C THR A 106 -6.68 3.84 8.94
N ASP A 107 -5.94 2.89 8.39
CA ASP A 107 -4.97 3.11 7.31
C ASP A 107 -5.18 2.06 6.22
N MET A 108 -5.18 2.50 4.96
CA MET A 108 -5.33 1.63 3.80
C MET A 108 -3.98 1.12 3.34
N LYS A 109 -3.72 -0.14 3.55
CA LYS A 109 -2.46 -0.77 3.15
C LYS A 109 -2.19 -0.61 1.66
N SER A 110 -1.16 0.18 1.32
CA SER A 110 -0.72 0.39 -0.05
C SER A 110 -1.84 0.91 -0.96
N LEU A 111 -2.49 2.01 -0.60
CA LEU A 111 -3.66 2.56 -1.30
C LEU A 111 -3.45 2.65 -2.82
N TYR A 112 -2.44 3.37 -3.30
CA TYR A 112 -2.24 3.57 -4.73
C TYR A 112 -1.95 2.27 -5.51
N PRO A 113 -1.05 1.37 -5.06
CA PRO A 113 -0.92 0.05 -5.66
C PRO A 113 -2.23 -0.76 -5.68
N SER A 114 -3.04 -0.65 -4.64
CA SER A 114 -4.34 -1.33 -4.57
C SER A 114 -5.33 -0.75 -5.57
N VAL A 115 -5.43 0.57 -5.68
CA VAL A 115 -6.27 1.25 -6.67
C VAL A 115 -5.89 0.83 -8.10
N ILE A 116 -4.59 0.85 -8.44
CA ILE A 116 -4.08 0.42 -9.76
C ILE A 116 -4.50 -1.03 -10.06
N ARG A 117 -4.38 -1.93 -9.08
CA ARG A 117 -4.77 -3.33 -9.23
C ARG A 117 -6.28 -3.52 -9.37
N THR A 118 -7.04 -2.81 -8.56
CA THR A 118 -8.50 -2.90 -8.50
C THR A 118 -9.17 -2.42 -9.79
N LEU A 119 -8.74 -1.29 -10.32
CA LEU A 119 -9.28 -0.74 -11.58
C LEU A 119 -8.52 -1.25 -12.82
N ASN A 120 -7.60 -2.17 -12.66
CA ASN A 120 -6.82 -2.72 -13.79
C ASN A 120 -6.06 -1.67 -14.61
N MET A 121 -5.50 -0.67 -13.92
CA MET A 121 -4.85 0.49 -14.54
C MET A 121 -3.52 0.13 -15.20
N SER A 122 -3.51 0.08 -16.51
CA SER A 122 -2.34 -0.13 -17.37
C SER A 122 -2.60 0.54 -18.70
N PRO A 123 -1.58 1.04 -19.42
CA PRO A 123 -1.80 1.77 -20.70
C PRO A 123 -2.64 0.98 -21.70
N GLU A 124 -2.39 -0.31 -21.86
CA GLU A 124 -3.10 -1.21 -22.78
C GLU A 124 -4.53 -1.59 -22.33
N MET A 125 -4.90 -1.25 -21.11
CA MET A 125 -6.23 -1.50 -20.56
C MET A 125 -7.16 -0.29 -20.71
N ILE A 126 -6.67 0.87 -21.12
CA ILE A 126 -7.49 2.05 -21.34
C ILE A 126 -8.42 1.79 -22.54
N VAL A 127 -9.70 2.09 -22.35
CA VAL A 127 -10.74 2.01 -23.39
C VAL A 127 -11.06 3.40 -23.95
N GLY A 128 -11.14 4.37 -23.05
CA GLY A 128 -11.47 5.75 -23.40
C GLY A 128 -11.38 6.67 -22.20
N GLN A 129 -11.59 7.95 -22.46
CA GLN A 129 -11.45 9.03 -21.50
C GLN A 129 -12.52 10.11 -21.76
N ILE A 130 -13.17 10.59 -20.72
CA ILE A 130 -13.97 11.80 -20.80
C ILE A 130 -13.05 13.00 -21.04
N ARG A 131 -13.33 13.80 -22.10
CA ARG A 131 -12.46 14.91 -22.52
C ARG A 131 -12.47 16.06 -21.51
N LEU A 132 -11.30 16.47 -21.08
CA LEU A 132 -11.12 17.48 -20.03
C LEU A 132 -11.55 18.90 -20.45
N ASP A 133 -11.37 19.28 -21.72
CA ASP A 133 -11.73 20.61 -22.22
C ASP A 133 -13.25 20.87 -22.14
N ARG A 134 -14.07 19.88 -22.51
CA ARG A 134 -15.52 19.98 -22.32
C ARG A 134 -15.94 19.99 -20.86
N THR A 135 -15.21 19.27 -20.03
CA THR A 135 -15.41 19.30 -18.59
C THR A 135 -15.06 20.68 -18.04
N ASN A 136 -13.99 21.33 -18.50
CA ASN A 136 -13.65 22.69 -18.15
C ASN A 136 -14.75 23.70 -18.53
N GLN A 137 -15.37 23.55 -19.70
CA GLN A 137 -16.50 24.38 -20.11
C GLN A 137 -17.71 24.18 -19.20
N ALA A 138 -18.05 22.94 -18.89
CA ALA A 138 -19.16 22.64 -17.97
C ALA A 138 -18.92 23.24 -16.58
N ILE A 139 -17.67 23.26 -16.11
CA ILE A 139 -17.28 23.91 -14.85
C ILE A 139 -17.47 25.42 -14.96
N ALA A 140 -16.98 26.06 -16.02
CA ALA A 140 -17.12 27.49 -16.24
C ALA A 140 -18.59 27.89 -16.29
N ASP A 141 -19.43 27.12 -16.95
CA ASP A 141 -20.88 27.34 -17.03
C ASP A 141 -21.57 27.19 -15.66
N TRP A 142 -21.09 26.27 -14.83
CA TRP A 142 -21.59 26.06 -13.47
C TRP A 142 -21.14 27.17 -12.52
N GLU A 143 -19.89 27.59 -12.60
CA GLU A 143 -19.38 28.75 -11.84
C GLU A 143 -20.11 30.05 -12.21
N ALA A 144 -20.40 30.24 -13.49
CA ALA A 144 -21.20 31.38 -13.98
C ALA A 144 -22.63 31.39 -13.40
N LYS A 145 -23.15 30.22 -13.01
CA LYS A 145 -24.45 30.07 -12.31
C LYS A 145 -24.33 30.25 -10.79
N GLY A 146 -23.18 30.67 -10.25
CA GLY A 146 -22.94 30.93 -8.83
C GLY A 146 -22.29 29.82 -8.05
N GLY A 147 -21.83 28.76 -8.69
CA GLY A 147 -21.01 27.69 -8.07
C GLY A 147 -19.61 28.20 -7.66
N LYS A 148 -19.10 27.71 -6.56
CA LYS A 148 -17.81 28.15 -5.96
C LYS A 148 -16.77 27.06 -5.83
N HIS A 149 -16.57 26.21 -6.83
CA HIS A 149 -15.61 25.14 -6.75
C HIS A 149 -14.46 25.34 -7.75
N THR A 150 -13.26 24.89 -7.37
CA THR A 150 -12.14 24.73 -8.31
C THR A 150 -12.38 23.53 -9.23
N PHE A 151 -11.69 23.46 -10.36
CA PHE A 151 -11.74 22.30 -11.26
C PHE A 151 -11.57 20.96 -10.54
N ALA A 152 -10.56 20.83 -9.70
CA ALA A 152 -10.33 19.61 -8.94
C ALA A 152 -11.47 19.29 -7.95
N SER A 153 -12.06 20.32 -7.35
CA SER A 153 -13.19 20.21 -6.44
C SER A 153 -14.44 19.75 -7.18
N TRP A 154 -14.77 20.42 -8.30
CA TRP A 154 -15.94 20.08 -9.11
C TRP A 154 -15.84 18.64 -9.66
N TRP A 155 -14.66 18.26 -10.22
CA TRP A 155 -14.44 16.91 -10.72
C TRP A 155 -14.55 15.87 -9.61
N ASN A 156 -14.02 16.16 -8.42
CA ASN A 156 -14.21 15.30 -7.27
C ASN A 156 -15.66 15.22 -6.80
N ASP A 157 -16.40 16.31 -6.90
CA ASP A 157 -17.77 16.39 -6.41
C ASP A 157 -18.77 15.82 -7.42
N ARG A 158 -18.54 15.96 -8.73
CA ARG A 158 -19.43 15.48 -9.80
C ARG A 158 -19.07 14.10 -10.34
N PHE A 159 -17.79 13.80 -10.47
CA PHE A 159 -17.27 12.47 -10.78
C PHE A 159 -16.75 11.75 -9.53
N ASN A 160 -16.91 12.35 -8.37
CA ASN A 160 -16.85 11.63 -7.13
C ASN A 160 -17.95 10.58 -7.19
N VAL A 161 -17.57 9.36 -6.94
CA VAL A 161 -18.40 8.16 -7.03
C VAL A 161 -19.72 8.29 -6.29
N LEU A 162 -19.80 9.13 -5.25
CA LEU A 162 -21.00 9.38 -4.46
C LEU A 162 -22.05 10.24 -5.19
N GLU A 163 -21.61 11.08 -6.12
CA GLU A 163 -22.46 12.05 -6.79
C GLU A 163 -22.68 11.72 -8.28
N MET A 164 -22.06 10.67 -8.78
CA MET A 164 -22.25 10.20 -10.14
C MET A 164 -23.72 9.92 -10.45
N GLU A 165 -24.46 9.37 -9.50
CA GLU A 165 -25.89 9.09 -9.66
C GLU A 165 -26.70 10.38 -9.84
N ASP A 166 -26.40 11.42 -9.04
CA ASP A 166 -27.05 12.72 -9.18
C ASP A 166 -26.70 13.37 -10.51
N PHE A 167 -25.43 13.26 -10.94
CA PHE A 167 -24.99 13.75 -12.23
C PHE A 167 -25.67 13.04 -13.41
N TYR A 168 -25.87 11.73 -13.33
CA TYR A 168 -26.56 10.94 -14.35
C TYR A 168 -28.07 11.15 -14.34
N ASN A 169 -28.68 11.40 -13.18
CA ASN A 169 -30.10 11.64 -13.02
C ASN A 169 -30.49 13.08 -13.32
N GLU A 170 -29.61 14.05 -13.12
CA GLU A 170 -29.83 15.41 -13.58
C GLU A 170 -29.76 15.44 -15.12
N ASP A 171 -30.86 15.68 -15.78
CA ASP A 171 -30.88 15.99 -17.21
C ASP A 171 -30.35 17.40 -17.45
N ILE A 172 -29.04 17.55 -17.22
CA ILE A 172 -28.33 18.84 -17.25
C ILE A 172 -28.23 19.36 -18.69
N GLY A 173 -28.61 18.56 -19.69
CA GLY A 173 -28.51 18.89 -21.10
C GLY A 173 -27.08 19.06 -21.61
N ASN A 174 -26.09 18.89 -20.75
CA ASN A 174 -24.66 19.00 -21.09
C ASN A 174 -24.16 17.67 -21.61
N LYS A 175 -23.83 17.63 -22.89
CA LYS A 175 -23.17 16.48 -23.49
C LYS A 175 -21.69 16.46 -23.08
N LEU A 176 -21.23 15.30 -22.64
CA LEU A 176 -19.81 15.01 -22.41
C LEU A 176 -19.20 14.47 -23.69
N THR A 177 -17.95 14.80 -23.93
CA THR A 177 -17.18 14.20 -25.02
C THR A 177 -16.39 13.01 -24.47
N LEU A 178 -16.62 11.84 -25.06
CA LEU A 178 -15.89 10.61 -24.75
C LEU A 178 -14.95 10.31 -25.90
N ASP A 179 -13.65 10.34 -25.65
CA ASP A 179 -12.60 9.97 -26.59
C ASP A 179 -12.19 8.51 -26.34
N MET A 180 -12.35 7.66 -27.36
CA MET A 180 -11.97 6.25 -27.31
C MET A 180 -10.54 6.03 -27.80
N GLU A 181 -9.87 4.98 -27.32
CA GLU A 181 -8.50 4.63 -27.73
C GLU A 181 -8.39 4.21 -29.19
N ASP A 182 -9.49 3.80 -29.83
CA ASP A 182 -9.54 3.52 -31.27
C ASP A 182 -9.62 4.77 -32.17
N GLY A 183 -9.61 5.96 -31.56
CA GLY A 183 -9.69 7.25 -32.25
C GLY A 183 -11.11 7.74 -32.51
N GLN A 184 -12.14 7.01 -32.11
CA GLN A 184 -13.53 7.47 -32.18
C GLN A 184 -13.82 8.47 -31.06
N THR A 185 -14.69 9.43 -31.35
CA THR A 185 -15.16 10.41 -30.37
C THR A 185 -16.68 10.43 -30.36
N PHE A 186 -17.25 10.35 -29.18
CA PHE A 186 -18.69 10.38 -28.99
C PHE A 186 -19.11 11.55 -28.11
N GLU A 187 -20.24 12.17 -28.43
CA GLU A 187 -20.95 13.05 -27.49
C GLU A 187 -22.03 12.23 -26.78
N VAL A 188 -21.92 12.12 -25.48
CA VAL A 188 -22.82 11.34 -24.61
C VAL A 188 -23.39 12.20 -23.50
N THR A 189 -24.61 11.92 -23.09
CA THR A 189 -25.17 12.45 -21.83
C THR A 189 -24.64 11.64 -20.65
N GLY A 190 -24.80 12.15 -19.43
CA GLY A 190 -24.45 11.40 -18.22
C GLY A 190 -25.22 10.06 -18.14
N LYS A 191 -26.49 10.04 -18.55
CA LYS A 191 -27.31 8.82 -18.58
C LYS A 191 -26.75 7.79 -19.57
N GLU A 192 -26.48 8.19 -20.82
CA GLU A 192 -25.89 7.31 -21.83
C GLU A 192 -24.52 6.75 -21.39
N LEU A 193 -23.72 7.56 -20.70
CA LEU A 193 -22.45 7.10 -20.12
C LEU A 193 -22.67 6.05 -19.01
N HIS A 194 -23.66 6.27 -18.14
CA HIS A 194 -24.03 5.28 -17.11
C HIS A 194 -24.48 3.95 -17.74
N GLU A 195 -25.41 4.01 -18.69
CA GLU A 195 -25.87 2.81 -19.42
C GLU A 195 -24.70 2.09 -20.09
N LEU A 196 -23.76 2.83 -20.69
CA LEU A 196 -22.57 2.27 -21.33
C LEU A 196 -21.65 1.55 -20.34
N ILE A 197 -21.43 2.08 -19.16
CA ILE A 197 -20.48 1.51 -18.17
C ILE A 197 -21.16 0.41 -17.33
N PHE A 198 -22.38 0.64 -16.84
CA PHE A 198 -23.00 -0.23 -15.83
C PHE A 198 -24.01 -1.22 -16.39
N GLU A 199 -24.67 -0.92 -17.53
CA GLU A 199 -25.78 -1.70 -18.03
C GLU A 199 -25.49 -2.42 -19.35
N SER A 200 -24.48 -2.00 -20.11
CA SER A 200 -24.16 -2.59 -21.41
C SER A 200 -23.60 -4.02 -21.35
N GLY A 201 -23.21 -4.49 -20.16
CA GLY A 201 -22.54 -5.78 -19.99
C GLY A 201 -21.09 -5.83 -20.47
N GLN A 202 -20.52 -4.69 -20.85
CA GLN A 202 -19.11 -4.61 -21.19
C GLN A 202 -18.25 -4.83 -19.93
N PRO A 203 -17.11 -5.54 -20.05
CA PRO A 203 -16.21 -5.76 -18.92
C PRO A 203 -15.38 -4.50 -18.65
N TRP A 204 -16.03 -3.40 -18.34
CA TRP A 204 -15.40 -2.09 -18.13
C TRP A 204 -15.62 -1.59 -16.71
N CYS A 205 -14.66 -0.83 -16.20
CA CYS A 205 -14.82 -0.02 -15.02
C CYS A 205 -14.37 1.41 -15.32
N ILE A 206 -14.79 2.36 -14.50
CA ILE A 206 -14.48 3.77 -14.65
C ILE A 206 -13.76 4.29 -13.40
N SER A 207 -12.72 5.07 -13.60
CA SER A 207 -12.03 5.76 -12.52
C SER A 207 -12.69 7.10 -12.17
N ALA A 208 -12.35 7.65 -11.00
CA ALA A 208 -12.92 8.93 -10.54
C ALA A 208 -12.61 10.13 -11.45
N ASN A 209 -11.66 10.03 -12.37
CA ASN A 209 -11.38 11.06 -13.38
C ASN A 209 -11.97 10.74 -14.76
N GLY A 210 -12.86 9.75 -14.87
CA GLY A 210 -13.53 9.42 -16.11
C GLY A 210 -12.72 8.61 -17.12
N THR A 211 -11.60 8.01 -16.71
CA THR A 211 -10.88 7.04 -17.56
C THR A 211 -11.53 5.68 -17.41
N ILE A 212 -11.79 5.02 -18.54
CA ILE A 212 -12.44 3.71 -18.63
C ILE A 212 -11.38 2.64 -18.86
N PHE A 213 -11.43 1.56 -18.11
CA PHE A 213 -10.50 0.43 -18.20
C PHE A 213 -11.22 -0.89 -18.45
N LYS A 214 -10.57 -1.78 -19.22
CA LYS A 214 -11.01 -3.18 -19.38
C LYS A 214 -10.75 -3.97 -18.10
N THR A 215 -11.65 -4.90 -17.78
CA THR A 215 -11.56 -5.76 -16.59
C THR A 215 -11.60 -7.26 -16.88
N ASP A 216 -11.66 -7.65 -18.16
CA ASP A 216 -11.73 -9.03 -18.64
C ASP A 216 -10.40 -9.79 -18.48
N THR A 217 -9.28 -9.10 -18.67
CA THR A 217 -7.92 -9.62 -18.55
C THR A 217 -7.09 -8.76 -17.61
N ASP A 218 -6.00 -9.31 -17.06
CA ASP A 218 -5.11 -8.53 -16.21
C ASP A 218 -4.10 -7.73 -17.04
N GLY A 219 -4.09 -6.41 -16.84
CA GLY A 219 -3.07 -5.53 -17.39
C GLY A 219 -1.66 -5.85 -16.87
N VAL A 220 -0.65 -5.43 -17.60
CA VAL A 220 0.77 -5.69 -17.26
C VAL A 220 1.12 -5.11 -15.89
N VAL A 221 0.80 -3.84 -15.66
CA VAL A 221 1.12 -3.15 -14.40
C VAL A 221 0.34 -3.74 -13.21
N PRO A 222 -0.98 -3.94 -13.27
CA PRO A 222 -1.74 -4.59 -12.18
C PRO A 222 -1.24 -5.99 -11.82
N ALA A 223 -0.91 -6.81 -12.79
CA ALA A 223 -0.41 -8.15 -12.55
C ALA A 223 0.98 -8.14 -11.89
N LEU A 224 1.88 -7.26 -12.35
CA LEU A 224 3.19 -7.05 -11.73
C LEU A 224 3.04 -6.63 -10.25
N LEU A 225 2.15 -5.67 -9.96
CA LEU A 225 1.88 -5.21 -8.60
C LEU A 225 1.26 -6.33 -7.74
N THR A 226 0.37 -7.14 -8.31
CA THR A 226 -0.24 -8.29 -7.61
C THR A 226 0.82 -9.32 -7.24
N ARG A 227 1.72 -9.65 -8.15
CA ARG A 227 2.85 -10.54 -7.88
C ARG A 227 3.75 -9.99 -6.76
N TRP A 228 4.17 -8.72 -6.85
CA TRP A 228 5.02 -8.10 -5.82
C TRP A 228 4.35 -8.04 -4.45
N TYR A 229 3.06 -7.76 -4.41
CA TYR A 229 2.29 -7.74 -3.16
C TYR A 229 2.24 -9.12 -2.50
N SER A 230 1.98 -10.17 -3.30
CA SER A 230 1.96 -11.57 -2.82
C SER A 230 3.34 -12.02 -2.35
N GLU A 231 4.40 -11.76 -3.13
CA GLU A 231 5.78 -12.04 -2.77
C GLU A 231 6.17 -11.32 -1.47
N ARG A 232 5.79 -10.04 -1.33
CA ARG A 232 6.04 -9.27 -0.11
C ARG A 232 5.39 -9.89 1.11
N LYS A 233 4.14 -10.36 1.01
CA LYS A 233 3.45 -11.04 2.12
C LYS A 233 4.18 -12.30 2.58
N VAL A 234 4.64 -13.10 1.63
CA VAL A 234 5.45 -14.31 1.94
C VAL A 234 6.76 -13.92 2.64
N LEU A 235 7.48 -12.93 2.10
CA LEU A 235 8.74 -12.45 2.69
C LEU A 235 8.54 -11.86 4.09
N GLN A 236 7.44 -11.13 4.32
CA GLN A 236 7.09 -10.62 5.65
C GLN A 236 6.77 -11.74 6.63
N ALA A 237 6.03 -12.76 6.22
CA ALA A 237 5.73 -13.90 7.08
C ALA A 237 7.02 -14.63 7.50
N ILE A 238 7.95 -14.85 6.58
CA ILE A 238 9.26 -15.42 6.88
C ILE A 238 10.05 -14.55 7.86
N MET A 239 10.13 -13.25 7.60
CA MET A 239 10.81 -12.29 8.46
C MET A 239 10.22 -12.30 9.89
N THR A 240 8.89 -12.20 10.00
CA THR A 240 8.19 -12.20 11.29
C THR A 240 8.46 -13.49 12.05
N ASN A 241 8.47 -14.64 11.37
CA ASN A 241 8.79 -15.92 12.01
C ASN A 241 10.20 -15.91 12.64
N TYR A 242 11.20 -15.39 11.93
CA TYR A 242 12.57 -15.28 12.48
C TYR A 242 12.65 -14.20 13.56
N GLN A 243 11.90 -13.11 13.44
CA GLN A 243 11.82 -12.08 14.48
C GLN A 243 11.21 -12.64 15.77
N ASP A 244 10.14 -13.42 15.67
CA ASP A 244 9.52 -14.08 16.83
C ASP A 244 10.50 -15.03 17.52
N ILE A 245 11.31 -15.76 16.75
CA ILE A 245 12.36 -16.62 17.29
C ILE A 245 13.43 -15.77 17.99
N GLU A 246 13.89 -14.67 17.40
CA GLU A 246 14.88 -13.76 18.00
C GLU A 246 14.35 -13.15 19.29
N ASP A 247 13.12 -12.66 19.31
CA ASP A 247 12.50 -12.03 20.46
C ASP A 247 12.25 -13.03 21.59
N ASN A 248 11.84 -14.25 21.26
CA ASN A 248 11.67 -15.31 22.25
C ASN A 248 13.01 -15.84 22.79
N ALA A 249 14.07 -15.75 22.03
CA ALA A 249 15.41 -16.09 22.51
C ALA A 249 15.95 -15.04 23.52
N LYS A 250 15.40 -13.82 23.53
CA LYS A 250 15.73 -12.75 24.49
C LYS A 250 14.87 -12.79 25.75
N ILE A 251 13.67 -13.33 25.67
CA ILE A 251 12.76 -13.49 26.81
C ILE A 251 13.23 -14.76 27.56
N GLU A 252 13.20 -14.74 28.89
CA GLU A 252 13.54 -15.90 29.74
C GLU A 252 12.98 -17.18 29.14
N GLY A 253 13.90 -18.03 28.64
CA GLY A 253 13.56 -19.13 27.77
C GLY A 253 12.54 -20.07 28.39
N ILE A 254 11.74 -20.71 27.56
CA ILE A 254 10.81 -21.77 27.98
C ILE A 254 11.65 -22.84 28.68
N LYS A 255 11.43 -23.01 30.00
CA LYS A 255 12.12 -24.05 30.76
C LYS A 255 11.58 -25.41 30.32
N MET A 256 12.52 -26.30 30.00
CA MET A 256 12.18 -27.70 29.74
C MET A 256 12.09 -28.44 31.06
N PRO A 257 11.09 -29.29 31.26
CA PRO A 257 11.04 -30.19 32.44
C PRO A 257 12.25 -31.09 32.47
N ASP A 258 12.90 -31.19 33.60
CA ASP A 258 14.19 -31.91 33.80
C ASP A 258 14.19 -33.37 33.29
N ASN A 259 13.04 -33.97 33.09
CA ASN A 259 12.88 -35.39 32.71
C ASN A 259 12.31 -35.57 31.29
N LEU A 260 12.10 -34.55 30.50
CA LEU A 260 11.43 -34.69 29.18
C LEU A 260 12.41 -35.11 28.08
N PHE A 261 13.67 -34.68 28.15
CA PHE A 261 14.69 -35.02 27.16
C PHE A 261 16.04 -35.30 27.81
N THR A 262 16.77 -36.28 27.26
CA THR A 262 18.21 -36.36 27.45
C THR A 262 18.92 -35.57 26.35
N ASN A 263 20.13 -35.08 26.60
CA ASN A 263 20.92 -34.36 25.58
C ASN A 263 21.13 -35.23 24.32
N ALA A 264 21.13 -36.54 24.44
CA ALA A 264 21.20 -37.47 23.32
C ALA A 264 19.94 -37.47 22.44
N ASP A 265 18.75 -37.36 23.04
CA ASP A 265 17.47 -37.29 22.30
C ASP A 265 17.34 -36.03 21.42
N ILE A 266 18.07 -34.97 21.77
CA ILE A 266 18.04 -33.70 21.06
C ILE A 266 19.11 -33.68 19.95
N SER A 267 20.25 -34.34 20.16
CA SER A 267 21.35 -34.38 19.21
C SER A 267 21.13 -35.32 18.01
N ASP A 268 20.33 -36.36 18.20
CA ASP A 268 20.10 -37.39 17.16
C ASP A 268 19.09 -36.96 16.07
N VAL A 269 18.42 -35.82 16.22
CA VAL A 269 17.43 -35.37 15.23
C VAL A 269 18.02 -34.28 14.36
N GLU A 270 18.85 -34.67 13.41
CA GLU A 270 19.27 -33.84 12.29
C GLU A 270 18.11 -33.62 11.29
N SER A 271 17.12 -32.87 11.67
CA SER A 271 16.21 -32.28 10.69
C SER A 271 16.81 -30.93 10.23
N LYS A 272 17.26 -30.90 8.99
CA LYS A 272 17.56 -29.63 8.32
C LYS A 272 16.23 -28.93 8.06
N ALA A 273 15.79 -28.08 8.98
CA ALA A 273 14.68 -27.19 8.68
C ALA A 273 15.03 -26.41 7.42
N ASN A 274 14.20 -26.52 6.39
CA ASN A 274 14.37 -25.74 5.18
C ASN A 274 13.72 -24.38 5.40
N PRO A 275 14.49 -23.28 5.56
CA PRO A 275 13.94 -21.95 5.84
C PRO A 275 13.12 -21.38 4.67
N TYR A 276 13.07 -22.09 3.53
CA TYR A 276 12.37 -21.67 2.31
C TYR A 276 11.01 -22.33 2.10
N HIS A 277 10.60 -23.23 2.98
CA HIS A 277 9.29 -23.88 2.89
C HIS A 277 8.25 -23.19 3.77
N ASP A 278 6.97 -23.34 3.36
CA ASP A 278 5.73 -22.94 4.05
C ASP A 278 5.57 -23.56 5.46
N ALA A 279 6.63 -23.57 6.22
CA ALA A 279 6.58 -24.00 7.59
C ALA A 279 5.64 -23.06 8.34
N GLU A 280 4.65 -23.62 9.00
CA GLU A 280 3.81 -22.90 9.95
C GLU A 280 4.70 -22.05 10.86
N ALA A 281 4.42 -20.75 10.96
CA ALA A 281 5.24 -19.82 11.75
C ALA A 281 5.45 -20.34 13.18
N TYR A 282 6.65 -20.16 13.71
CA TYR A 282 6.96 -20.54 15.10
C TYR A 282 6.03 -19.85 16.07
N LYS A 283 5.36 -20.62 16.92
CA LYS A 283 4.45 -20.12 17.96
C LYS A 283 4.92 -20.59 19.32
N PRO A 284 5.49 -19.70 20.16
CA PRO A 284 5.93 -20.06 21.52
C PRO A 284 4.83 -20.70 22.35
N LYS A 285 3.58 -20.26 22.20
CA LYS A 285 2.41 -20.82 22.88
C LYS A 285 2.21 -22.30 22.53
N LYS A 286 2.33 -22.65 21.24
CA LYS A 286 2.20 -24.03 20.78
C LYS A 286 3.31 -24.94 21.36
N LEU A 287 4.55 -24.43 21.42
CA LEU A 287 5.63 -25.18 22.06
C LEU A 287 5.36 -25.42 23.55
N LYS A 288 4.90 -24.41 24.29
CA LYS A 288 4.52 -24.52 25.72
C LYS A 288 3.40 -25.54 25.93
N GLU A 289 2.38 -25.54 25.06
CA GLU A 289 1.27 -26.49 25.08
C GLU A 289 1.77 -27.92 24.85
N LEU A 290 2.59 -28.15 23.83
CA LEU A 290 3.18 -29.46 23.53
C LEU A 290 4.06 -30.00 24.67
N ILE A 291 4.81 -29.11 25.34
CA ILE A 291 5.60 -29.46 26.53
C ILE A 291 4.70 -29.84 27.68
N ALA A 292 3.61 -29.08 27.93
CA ALA A 292 2.66 -29.35 28.98
C ALA A 292 1.89 -30.69 28.79
N GLU A 293 1.61 -31.02 27.51
CA GLU A 293 1.00 -32.31 27.13
C GLU A 293 1.94 -33.52 27.32
N GLY A 294 3.24 -33.28 27.51
CA GLY A 294 4.25 -34.34 27.73
C GLY A 294 4.55 -35.21 26.51
N HIS A 295 4.15 -34.80 25.30
CA HIS A 295 4.37 -35.55 24.07
C HIS A 295 5.78 -35.33 23.48
N LYS A 296 6.79 -36.01 24.07
CA LYS A 296 8.20 -35.94 23.68
C LYS A 296 8.44 -35.88 22.18
N LYS A 297 7.88 -36.83 21.41
CA LYS A 297 8.09 -36.90 19.95
C LYS A 297 7.57 -35.66 19.21
N ARG A 298 6.40 -35.14 19.59
CA ARG A 298 5.82 -33.92 18.98
C ARG A 298 6.62 -32.70 19.31
N VAL A 299 7.12 -32.57 20.55
CA VAL A 299 7.97 -31.44 20.96
C VAL A 299 9.27 -31.44 20.16
N VAL A 300 9.94 -32.60 20.06
CA VAL A 300 11.17 -32.74 19.27
C VAL A 300 10.93 -32.41 17.79
N GLN A 301 9.86 -32.94 17.22
CA GLN A 301 9.50 -32.66 15.82
C GLN A 301 9.26 -31.15 15.60
N TYR A 302 8.52 -30.51 16.49
CA TYR A 302 8.25 -29.06 16.42
C TYR A 302 9.52 -28.24 16.58
N MET A 303 10.38 -28.59 17.55
CA MET A 303 11.67 -27.91 17.76
C MET A 303 12.58 -28.04 16.53
N ASN A 304 12.65 -29.23 15.92
CA ASN A 304 13.46 -29.43 14.72
C ASN A 304 12.92 -28.68 13.50
N GLN A 305 11.59 -28.69 13.33
CA GLN A 305 10.93 -27.93 12.27
C GLN A 305 11.28 -26.45 12.32
N HIS A 306 11.50 -25.91 13.53
CA HIS A 306 11.83 -24.51 13.76
C HIS A 306 13.30 -24.26 14.13
N ASN A 307 14.17 -25.26 13.90
CA ASN A 307 15.61 -25.17 14.17
C ASN A 307 15.94 -24.76 15.63
N LEU A 308 15.16 -25.25 16.60
CA LEU A 308 15.35 -24.98 18.02
C LEU A 308 16.17 -26.05 18.70
N MET A 309 16.87 -25.69 19.80
CA MET A 309 17.59 -26.61 20.68
C MET A 309 17.43 -26.19 22.13
N VAL A 310 17.77 -27.07 23.05
CA VAL A 310 17.85 -26.77 24.48
C VAL A 310 19.29 -26.50 24.85
N LYS A 311 19.54 -25.39 25.55
CA LYS A 311 20.81 -25.03 26.12
C LYS A 311 20.59 -24.38 27.48
N ASP A 312 21.27 -24.87 28.52
CA ASP A 312 21.14 -24.35 29.91
C ASP A 312 19.65 -24.30 30.35
N ASP A 313 18.91 -25.37 30.11
CA ASP A 313 17.46 -25.55 30.40
C ASP A 313 16.55 -24.55 29.67
N LYS A 314 17.05 -23.85 28.67
CA LYS A 314 16.30 -22.88 27.88
C LYS A 314 16.24 -23.31 26.41
N VAL A 315 15.08 -23.09 25.81
CA VAL A 315 14.93 -23.28 24.36
C VAL A 315 15.54 -22.06 23.65
N ILE A 316 16.48 -22.33 22.75
CA ILE A 316 17.16 -21.31 21.93
C ILE A 316 17.13 -21.77 20.47
N HIS A 317 17.28 -20.82 19.54
CA HIS A 317 17.52 -21.16 18.14
C HIS A 317 18.98 -21.64 17.95
N ARG A 318 19.19 -22.67 17.15
CA ARG A 318 20.55 -23.23 16.90
C ARG A 318 21.52 -22.19 16.34
N ASP A 319 21.01 -21.35 15.44
CA ASP A 319 21.76 -20.29 14.76
C ASP A 319 21.58 -18.91 15.44
N GLN A 320 21.48 -18.88 16.76
CA GLN A 320 21.20 -17.65 17.52
C GLN A 320 22.14 -16.49 17.19
N LYS A 321 23.41 -16.78 16.89
CA LYS A 321 24.38 -15.76 16.49
C LYS A 321 24.05 -15.09 15.15
N ASP A 322 23.36 -15.81 14.27
CA ASP A 322 23.02 -15.38 12.93
C ASP A 322 21.58 -14.85 12.80
N LEU A 323 20.72 -15.03 13.81
CA LEU A 323 19.32 -14.65 13.75
C LEU A 323 19.11 -13.20 13.33
N LYS A 324 19.83 -12.29 13.96
CA LYS A 324 19.74 -10.86 13.61
C LYS A 324 20.11 -10.59 12.14
N ARG A 325 21.10 -11.30 11.64
CA ARG A 325 21.52 -11.21 10.22
C ARG A 325 20.45 -11.80 9.31
N ILE A 326 19.83 -12.90 9.68
CA ILE A 326 18.75 -13.57 8.93
C ILE A 326 17.50 -12.68 8.89
N VAL A 327 17.10 -12.12 10.02
CA VAL A 327 15.98 -11.15 10.09
C VAL A 327 16.26 -9.96 9.17
N GLY A 328 17.44 -9.35 9.28
CA GLY A 328 17.83 -8.24 8.41
C GLY A 328 17.87 -8.59 6.93
N PHE A 329 18.25 -9.82 6.56
CA PHE A 329 18.23 -10.29 5.18
C PHE A 329 16.81 -10.36 4.62
N TRP A 330 15.86 -10.94 5.35
CA TRP A 330 14.47 -11.05 4.92
C TRP A 330 13.75 -9.70 4.95
N ASP A 331 14.06 -8.85 5.93
CA ASP A 331 13.54 -7.48 6.01
C ASP A 331 13.92 -6.68 4.77
N LYS A 332 15.18 -6.71 4.33
CA LYS A 332 15.60 -6.04 3.10
C LYS A 332 14.85 -6.55 1.87
N ARG A 333 14.65 -7.84 1.74
CA ARG A 333 13.95 -8.42 0.59
C ARG A 333 12.49 -7.98 0.53
N GLN A 334 11.78 -7.96 1.67
CA GLN A 334 10.41 -7.43 1.71
C GLN A 334 10.38 -5.92 1.49
N LEU A 335 11.40 -5.19 1.96
CA LEU A 335 11.53 -3.76 1.76
C LEU A 335 11.70 -3.39 0.29
N VAL A 336 12.51 -4.15 -0.47
CA VAL A 336 12.63 -3.98 -1.93
C VAL A 336 11.25 -4.06 -2.60
N LYS A 337 10.43 -5.06 -2.24
CA LYS A 337 9.07 -5.18 -2.80
C LYS A 337 8.18 -4.01 -2.39
N LYS A 338 8.30 -3.50 -1.16
CA LYS A 338 7.59 -2.28 -0.71
C LYS A 338 8.01 -1.05 -1.51
N ILE A 339 9.31 -0.88 -1.75
CA ILE A 339 9.84 0.23 -2.55
C ILE A 339 9.30 0.15 -3.98
N ASN A 340 9.41 -1.01 -4.63
CA ASN A 340 8.92 -1.20 -5.99
C ASN A 340 7.41 -0.93 -6.12
N LEU A 341 6.59 -1.43 -5.17
CA LEU A 341 5.16 -1.17 -5.13
C LEU A 341 4.84 0.33 -5.04
N ASN A 342 5.49 1.04 -4.14
CA ASN A 342 5.24 2.47 -3.94
C ASN A 342 5.80 3.33 -5.08
N SER A 343 6.90 2.91 -5.71
CA SER A 343 7.52 3.63 -6.83
C SER A 343 6.73 3.51 -8.13
N ALA A 344 5.93 2.45 -8.29
CA ALA A 344 5.18 2.21 -9.52
C ALA A 344 4.25 3.38 -9.87
N TYR A 345 3.51 3.91 -8.88
CA TYR A 345 2.66 5.08 -9.07
C TYR A 345 3.46 6.30 -9.53
N GLY A 346 4.57 6.62 -8.86
CA GLY A 346 5.42 7.76 -9.21
C GLY A 346 6.06 7.61 -10.60
N ALA A 347 6.38 6.39 -11.03
CA ALA A 347 6.91 6.12 -12.35
C ALA A 347 5.85 6.35 -13.45
N LEU A 348 4.61 5.92 -13.24
CA LEU A 348 3.51 6.16 -14.20
C LEU A 348 3.20 7.64 -14.40
N LEU A 349 3.51 8.49 -13.42
CA LEU A 349 3.36 9.95 -13.49
C LEU A 349 4.61 10.70 -13.99
N ASN A 350 5.71 10.01 -14.17
CA ASN A 350 6.97 10.64 -14.58
C ASN A 350 7.10 10.60 -16.09
N ALA A 351 7.18 11.78 -16.74
CA ALA A 351 7.34 11.90 -18.17
C ALA A 351 8.60 11.19 -18.71
N GLY A 352 9.61 10.95 -17.86
CA GLY A 352 10.78 10.14 -18.19
C GLY A 352 10.53 8.64 -18.23
N SER A 353 9.35 8.15 -17.83
CA SER A 353 8.96 6.74 -17.93
C SER A 353 8.48 6.42 -19.35
N ARG A 354 8.79 5.23 -19.82
CA ARG A 354 8.27 4.63 -21.07
C ARG A 354 6.74 4.46 -21.01
N PHE A 355 6.22 4.18 -19.84
CA PHE A 355 4.81 3.88 -19.55
C PHE A 355 4.05 5.09 -18.99
N PHE A 356 4.63 6.28 -19.13
CA PHE A 356 3.98 7.52 -18.69
C PHE A 356 2.64 7.70 -19.41
N ASP A 357 1.58 7.81 -18.61
CA ASP A 357 0.28 8.26 -19.07
C ASP A 357 -0.38 9.06 -17.93
N GLN A 358 -0.67 10.33 -18.19
CA GLN A 358 -1.25 11.23 -17.22
C GLN A 358 -2.61 10.74 -16.70
N ARG A 359 -3.38 10.06 -17.55
CA ARG A 359 -4.69 9.49 -17.19
C ARG A 359 -4.57 8.44 -16.08
N LEU A 360 -3.53 7.58 -16.14
CA LEU A 360 -3.26 6.57 -15.12
C LEU A 360 -2.96 7.21 -13.76
N GLY A 361 -2.12 8.23 -13.76
CA GLY A 361 -1.75 8.94 -12.55
C GLY A 361 -2.94 9.66 -11.91
N GLN A 362 -3.71 10.40 -12.69
CA GLN A 362 -4.93 11.08 -12.22
C GLN A 362 -5.98 10.07 -11.75
N SER A 363 -6.19 8.98 -12.50
CA SER A 363 -7.08 7.89 -12.10
C SER A 363 -6.70 7.32 -10.72
N THR A 364 -5.39 7.12 -10.50
CA THR A 364 -4.91 6.56 -9.22
C THR A 364 -5.18 7.49 -8.06
N THR A 365 -4.82 8.77 -8.18
CA THR A 365 -4.97 9.72 -7.07
C THR A 365 -6.42 10.09 -6.79
N LEU A 366 -7.21 10.39 -7.83
CA LEU A 366 -8.59 10.82 -7.65
C LEU A 366 -9.47 9.67 -7.16
N THR A 367 -9.28 8.46 -7.67
CA THR A 367 -9.96 7.29 -7.11
C THR A 367 -9.51 6.99 -5.68
N GLY A 368 -8.21 7.11 -5.38
CA GLY A 368 -7.70 6.98 -4.02
C GLY A 368 -8.36 7.98 -3.05
N ARG A 369 -8.49 9.26 -3.46
CA ARG A 369 -9.22 10.27 -2.67
C ARG A 369 -10.67 9.87 -2.40
N THR A 370 -11.36 9.38 -3.42
CA THR A 370 -12.75 8.94 -3.32
C THR A 370 -12.90 7.80 -2.32
N ILE A 371 -12.01 6.81 -2.39
CA ILE A 371 -12.02 5.67 -1.48
C ILE A 371 -11.71 6.11 -0.03
N THR A 372 -10.76 7.02 0.17
CA THR A 372 -10.44 7.53 1.52
C THR A 372 -11.59 8.37 2.09
N LYS A 373 -12.26 9.18 1.26
CA LYS A 373 -13.47 9.91 1.66
C LYS A 373 -14.60 8.94 2.04
N HIS A 374 -14.81 7.87 1.26
CA HIS A 374 -15.78 6.82 1.61
C HIS A 374 -15.46 6.18 2.96
N MET A 375 -14.19 5.82 3.20
CA MET A 375 -13.76 5.29 4.50
C MET A 375 -14.13 6.22 5.65
N ALA A 376 -13.84 7.51 5.52
CA ALA A 376 -14.17 8.51 6.54
C ALA A 376 -15.68 8.68 6.71
N ALA A 377 -16.42 8.85 5.61
CA ALA A 377 -17.86 9.02 5.62
C ALA A 377 -18.59 7.80 6.22
N LYS A 378 -18.16 6.59 5.86
CA LYS A 378 -18.74 5.35 6.39
C LYS A 378 -18.41 5.13 7.86
N THR A 379 -17.20 5.51 8.27
CA THR A 379 -16.80 5.53 9.69
C THR A 379 -17.72 6.47 10.49
N ASN A 380 -17.98 7.68 9.97
CA ASN A 380 -18.89 8.63 10.62
C ASN A 380 -20.33 8.12 10.64
N GLU A 381 -20.81 7.57 9.52
CA GLU A 381 -22.18 7.04 9.41
C GLU A 381 -22.46 5.92 10.43
N MET A 382 -21.52 5.00 10.61
CA MET A 382 -21.68 3.92 11.59
C MET A 382 -21.73 4.41 13.03
N MET A 383 -21.23 5.62 13.33
CA MET A 383 -21.25 6.21 14.67
C MET A 383 -22.39 7.21 14.85
N THR A 384 -22.81 7.91 13.81
CA THR A 384 -23.75 9.05 13.91
C THR A 384 -25.03 8.85 13.09
N GLY A 385 -25.07 7.86 12.19
CA GLY A 385 -26.14 7.67 11.22
C GLY A 385 -26.03 8.61 10.00
N ILE A 386 -24.99 9.46 9.92
CA ILE A 386 -24.85 10.46 8.85
C ILE A 386 -23.61 10.11 8.01
N TYR A 387 -23.82 9.90 6.70
CA TYR A 387 -22.75 9.68 5.73
C TYR A 387 -22.07 11.00 5.37
N ASP A 388 -20.98 11.33 6.09
CA ASP A 388 -20.25 12.58 5.90
C ASP A 388 -18.76 12.37 6.28
N HIS A 389 -17.86 12.62 5.34
CA HIS A 389 -16.42 12.47 5.54
C HIS A 389 -15.78 13.62 6.37
N TYR A 390 -16.55 14.65 6.70
CA TYR A 390 -16.21 15.71 7.67
C TYR A 390 -17.08 15.65 8.93
N GLY A 391 -17.84 14.57 9.09
CA GLY A 391 -18.77 14.39 10.19
C GLY A 391 -18.12 14.39 11.58
N ASP A 392 -18.95 14.39 12.64
CA ASP A 392 -18.53 14.66 14.03
C ASP A 392 -17.53 13.66 14.61
N ALA A 393 -17.52 12.43 14.10
CA ALA A 393 -16.55 11.43 14.49
C ALA A 393 -15.15 11.67 13.90
N ILE A 394 -15.04 12.39 12.78
CA ILE A 394 -13.79 12.53 12.02
C ILE A 394 -12.95 13.68 12.56
N VAL A 395 -11.69 13.39 12.89
CA VAL A 395 -10.72 14.36 13.43
C VAL A 395 -9.77 14.86 12.35
N TYR A 396 -9.27 13.96 11.51
CA TYR A 396 -8.31 14.25 10.45
C TYR A 396 -8.28 13.12 9.42
N GLY A 397 -7.84 13.41 8.22
CA GLY A 397 -7.57 12.41 7.17
C GLY A 397 -6.40 12.86 6.30
N ASP A 398 -5.59 11.91 5.88
CA ASP A 398 -4.43 12.17 5.01
C ASP A 398 -4.19 11.00 4.07
N THR A 399 -4.36 11.28 2.79
CA THR A 399 -4.06 10.39 1.66
C THR A 399 -4.71 9.01 1.75
N ASP A 400 -4.29 8.17 2.68
CA ASP A 400 -4.72 6.77 2.89
C ASP A 400 -5.17 6.47 4.32
N SER A 401 -5.20 7.49 5.19
CA SER A 401 -5.56 7.34 6.59
C SER A 401 -6.71 8.23 7.02
N CYS A 402 -7.49 7.75 7.98
CA CYS A 402 -8.55 8.49 8.65
C CYS A 402 -8.39 8.36 10.17
N TYR A 403 -8.35 9.51 10.85
CA TYR A 403 -8.31 9.62 12.30
C TYR A 403 -9.70 9.98 12.82
N PHE A 404 -10.22 9.22 13.76
CA PHE A 404 -11.57 9.39 14.26
C PHE A 404 -11.67 9.12 15.77
N SER A 405 -12.77 9.59 16.36
CA SER A 405 -13.08 9.34 17.78
C SER A 405 -14.59 9.24 17.99
N ALA A 406 -15.02 8.21 18.69
CA ALA A 406 -16.41 8.08 19.15
C ALA A 406 -16.69 8.89 20.43
N TYR A 407 -15.65 9.34 21.15
CA TYR A 407 -15.81 10.02 22.43
C TYR A 407 -16.68 11.29 22.37
N PRO A 408 -16.57 12.18 21.36
CA PRO A 408 -17.44 13.37 21.29
C PRO A 408 -18.93 13.03 21.19
N ILE A 409 -19.24 11.88 20.60
CA ILE A 409 -20.62 11.40 20.36
C ILE A 409 -21.17 10.74 21.63
N LEU A 410 -20.37 9.88 22.26
CA LEU A 410 -20.78 9.02 23.37
C LEU A 410 -20.53 9.64 24.76
N LYS A 411 -20.00 10.87 24.85
CA LYS A 411 -19.55 11.47 26.11
C LYS A 411 -20.65 11.57 27.18
N GLU A 412 -21.92 11.77 26.78
CA GLU A 412 -23.04 11.88 27.70
C GLU A 412 -23.44 10.52 28.29
N GLU A 413 -23.47 9.48 27.45
CA GLU A 413 -23.77 8.09 27.86
C GLU A 413 -22.64 7.52 28.73
N ILE A 414 -21.40 7.85 28.40
CA ILE A 414 -20.24 7.51 29.24
C ILE A 414 -20.34 8.20 30.61
N ALA A 415 -20.73 9.49 30.63
CA ALA A 415 -20.86 10.25 31.87
C ALA A 415 -22.03 9.76 32.76
N LYS A 416 -23.11 9.24 32.17
CA LYS A 416 -24.23 8.61 32.86
C LYS A 416 -23.92 7.19 33.36
N GLY A 417 -22.84 6.58 32.87
CA GLY A 417 -22.48 5.20 33.15
C GLY A 417 -23.22 4.16 32.33
N ASP A 418 -23.95 4.58 31.30
CA ASP A 418 -24.70 3.69 30.40
C ASP A 418 -23.73 2.88 29.50
N ILE A 419 -22.53 3.40 29.24
CA ILE A 419 -21.46 2.77 28.45
C ILE A 419 -20.20 2.64 29.32
N ILE A 420 -19.66 1.43 29.37
CA ILE A 420 -18.36 1.16 30.01
C ILE A 420 -17.25 1.50 28.98
N TRP A 421 -16.54 2.60 29.23
CA TRP A 421 -15.50 3.10 28.34
C TRP A 421 -14.10 2.83 28.90
N THR A 422 -13.65 1.56 28.78
CA THR A 422 -12.29 1.14 29.17
C THR A 422 -11.39 1.06 27.93
N LYS A 423 -10.08 0.97 28.15
CA LYS A 423 -9.12 0.81 27.04
C LYS A 423 -9.41 -0.42 26.21
N GLU A 424 -9.77 -1.52 26.85
CA GLU A 424 -10.06 -2.80 26.19
C GLU A 424 -11.33 -2.70 25.35
N SER A 425 -12.43 -2.18 25.95
CA SER A 425 -13.71 -2.01 25.22
C SER A 425 -13.58 -1.08 24.01
N ILE A 426 -12.77 -0.02 24.11
CA ILE A 426 -12.51 0.91 23.02
C ILE A 426 -11.76 0.24 21.88
N ILE A 427 -10.72 -0.54 22.19
CA ILE A 427 -9.94 -1.27 21.19
C ILE A 427 -10.83 -2.26 20.44
N ASP A 428 -11.65 -3.01 21.15
CA ASP A 428 -12.56 -3.98 20.56
C ASP A 428 -13.60 -3.30 19.66
N THR A 429 -14.26 -2.26 20.16
CA THR A 429 -15.24 -1.47 19.38
C THR A 429 -14.63 -0.88 18.12
N TYR A 430 -13.45 -0.29 18.21
CA TYR A 430 -12.80 0.31 17.04
C TYR A 430 -12.29 -0.74 16.03
N ASN A 431 -11.89 -1.91 16.49
CA ASN A 431 -11.54 -3.02 15.60
C ASN A 431 -12.77 -3.58 14.85
N GLU A 432 -13.90 -3.70 15.54
CA GLU A 432 -15.17 -4.11 14.92
C GLU A 432 -15.65 -3.08 13.89
N LEU A 433 -15.58 -1.80 14.24
CA LEU A 433 -15.90 -0.70 13.33
C LEU A 433 -15.02 -0.73 12.09
N ALA A 434 -13.70 -0.87 12.25
CA ALA A 434 -12.78 -0.95 11.12
C ALA A 434 -13.07 -2.14 10.18
N LYS A 435 -13.44 -3.30 10.75
CA LYS A 435 -13.90 -4.46 9.95
C LYS A 435 -15.20 -4.17 9.22
N ALA A 436 -16.17 -3.57 9.90
CA ALA A 436 -17.46 -3.23 9.30
C ALA A 436 -17.29 -2.24 8.15
N VAL A 437 -16.49 -1.19 8.31
CA VAL A 437 -16.13 -0.24 7.23
C VAL A 437 -15.43 -0.97 6.09
N SER A 438 -14.46 -1.83 6.39
CA SER A 438 -13.72 -2.60 5.37
C SER A 438 -14.64 -3.46 4.51
N ASN A 439 -15.68 -4.04 5.09
CA ASN A 439 -16.64 -4.89 4.36
C ASN A 439 -17.54 -4.11 3.38
N THR A 440 -17.57 -2.78 3.43
CA THR A 440 -18.37 -1.96 2.51
C THR A 440 -17.66 -1.67 1.19
N PHE A 441 -16.33 -1.81 1.12
CA PHE A 441 -15.57 -1.45 -0.08
C PHE A 441 -15.95 -2.24 -1.34
N PRO A 442 -16.16 -3.58 -1.31
CA PRO A 442 -16.51 -4.32 -2.51
C PRO A 442 -17.82 -3.81 -3.16
N GLU A 443 -18.84 -3.59 -2.35
CA GLU A 443 -20.13 -3.05 -2.82
C GLU A 443 -19.98 -1.62 -3.33
N PHE A 444 -19.25 -0.78 -2.59
CA PHE A 444 -18.97 0.60 -2.99
C PHE A 444 -18.26 0.66 -4.35
N LEU A 445 -17.23 -0.13 -4.56
CA LEU A 445 -16.47 -0.16 -5.80
C LEU A 445 -17.30 -0.71 -6.97
N LEU A 446 -18.15 -1.72 -6.72
CA LEU A 446 -19.04 -2.26 -7.73
C LEU A 446 -20.08 -1.24 -8.15
N ASN A 447 -20.80 -0.67 -7.18
CA ASN A 447 -21.95 0.20 -7.45
C ASN A 447 -21.54 1.56 -8.02
N LYS A 448 -20.34 2.01 -7.74
CA LYS A 448 -19.88 3.36 -8.08
C LYS A 448 -18.86 3.43 -9.21
N LEU A 449 -18.04 2.41 -9.36
CA LEU A 449 -16.98 2.36 -10.38
C LEU A 449 -17.11 1.17 -11.34
N ASN A 450 -18.13 0.35 -11.18
CA ASN A 450 -18.34 -0.90 -11.92
C ASN A 450 -17.14 -1.86 -11.81
N VAL A 451 -16.49 -1.90 -10.65
CA VAL A 451 -15.37 -2.82 -10.40
C VAL A 451 -15.92 -4.19 -10.01
N PRO A 452 -15.60 -5.26 -10.75
CA PRO A 452 -16.04 -6.61 -10.40
C PRO A 452 -15.55 -7.04 -9.01
N VAL A 453 -16.41 -7.70 -8.20
CA VAL A 453 -16.11 -8.13 -6.83
C VAL A 453 -14.84 -8.97 -6.75
N LYS A 454 -14.51 -9.76 -7.78
CA LYS A 454 -13.25 -10.52 -7.84
C LYS A 454 -11.97 -9.66 -7.84
N ARG A 455 -12.09 -8.35 -8.11
CA ARG A 455 -10.98 -7.38 -8.13
C ARG A 455 -10.99 -6.43 -6.93
N SER A 456 -12.10 -6.32 -6.21
CA SER A 456 -12.29 -5.43 -5.06
C SER A 456 -11.59 -5.90 -3.78
#